data_09186359419cc8edacc961174638b7ba
#
_entry.id   09186359419cc8edacc961174638b7ba
#
_cell.length_a   1.000
_cell.length_b   1.000
_cell.length_c   1.000
_cell.angle_alpha   90.00
_cell.angle_beta   90.00
_cell.angle_gamma   90.00
#
_symmetry.space_group_name_H-M   'P 1'
#
loop_
_entity.id
_entity.type
_entity.pdbx_description
1 polymer ?
#
loop_
_entity_poly.entity_id
_entity_poly.type
_entity_poly.pdbx_seq_one_letter_code
_entity_poly.pdbx_strand_id
1 'polypeptide(L)'
;MSYTRRIERVHTKERVVAMTFDDGPMDLPSSPDKFGGRALTDLLLDTLQEYHALGTFDVVGDTSENYPDMAGKSGQADWGGVRYDHYPDINQDGRGGVVHNDRLVRRILHEGHQITNHGYRHVLFGKKPFVYGKRDHFHGLDPVVADLTRLHTLLQETYGYTMTMGRPPHYVDKIEGGFTSYDAYDQMGYLYLAAAFDGAGWLPIHHNTVQESLQAEIAAMVEPMKRALEADPDALVGQIIFQKDGYNMSRRTPVAFGLKQQLELLQSYGYRVVTVEQLMADYSPFADVGREEPGFEKLVALQKTRGIVFSDNRLRLDDPMTWGELAMLLAPRAEAIGRRVAKIR
;
A
#
# COMPACT_ATOMS: atom_id res chain seq x y z
N MET A 1 -9.48 -12.32 12.19
CA MET A 1 -10.14 -11.99 10.89
C MET A 1 -10.45 -10.51 10.90
N SER A 2 -10.04 -9.85 9.83
CA SER A 2 -10.36 -8.44 9.62
C SER A 2 -11.88 -8.27 9.42
N TYR A 3 -12.44 -7.19 9.93
CA TYR A 3 -13.84 -6.81 9.73
C TYR A 3 -14.05 -5.97 8.47
N THR A 4 -12.98 -5.65 7.74
CA THR A 4 -13.02 -5.07 6.39
C THR A 4 -11.97 -5.77 5.53
N ARG A 5 -12.15 -5.78 4.22
CA ARG A 5 -11.19 -6.36 3.28
C ARG A 5 -10.22 -5.32 2.73
N ARG A 6 -10.53 -4.03 2.88
CA ARG A 6 -9.77 -2.92 2.30
C ARG A 6 -9.71 -1.76 3.27
N ILE A 7 -8.59 -1.06 3.30
CA ILE A 7 -8.42 0.20 4.00
C ILE A 7 -7.80 1.24 3.06
N GLU A 8 -8.41 2.40 2.95
CA GLU A 8 -7.91 3.56 2.19
C GLU A 8 -8.03 4.86 2.96
N ARG A 9 -8.91 4.86 3.97
CA ARG A 9 -9.15 5.96 4.89
C ARG A 9 -9.90 5.47 6.12
N VAL A 10 -9.89 6.27 7.18
CA VAL A 10 -10.69 6.07 8.38
C VAL A 10 -11.66 7.23 8.57
N HIS A 11 -12.70 7.03 9.39
CA HIS A 11 -13.57 8.11 9.82
C HIS A 11 -13.01 8.75 11.08
N THR A 12 -12.70 10.03 11.00
CA THR A 12 -12.25 10.87 12.11
C THR A 12 -12.51 12.33 11.80
N LYS A 13 -12.53 13.17 12.83
CA LYS A 13 -12.54 14.65 12.72
C LYS A 13 -11.18 15.26 13.03
N GLU A 14 -10.21 14.44 13.42
CA GLU A 14 -8.86 14.89 13.70
C GLU A 14 -8.03 15.00 12.42
N ARG A 15 -7.17 15.99 12.36
CA ARG A 15 -6.22 16.15 11.25
C ARG A 15 -5.08 15.16 11.38
N VAL A 16 -5.36 13.94 10.97
CA VAL A 16 -4.42 12.82 10.96
C VAL A 16 -4.50 12.11 9.62
N VAL A 17 -3.36 11.67 9.12
CA VAL A 17 -3.20 10.89 7.89
C VAL A 17 -2.21 9.75 8.11
N ALA A 18 -2.22 8.76 7.22
CA ALA A 18 -1.11 7.83 7.09
C ALA A 18 -0.42 8.04 5.73
N MET A 19 0.91 7.87 5.70
CA MET A 19 1.68 7.85 4.46
C MET A 19 2.28 6.46 4.24
N THR A 20 2.11 5.91 3.04
CA THR A 20 2.64 4.61 2.65
C THR A 20 3.72 4.77 1.60
N PHE A 21 4.78 3.94 1.66
CA PHE A 21 5.95 3.98 0.80
C PHE A 21 6.18 2.63 0.16
N ASP A 22 5.93 2.51 -1.14
CA ASP A 22 5.99 1.25 -1.87
C ASP A 22 7.37 1.01 -2.49
N ASP A 23 7.71 -0.25 -2.72
CA ASP A 23 8.83 -0.80 -3.47
C ASP A 23 10.16 -0.92 -2.69
N GLY A 24 10.25 -0.37 -1.48
CA GLY A 24 11.46 -0.43 -0.66
C GLY A 24 11.66 -1.77 0.11
N PRO A 25 12.61 -1.81 1.03
CA PRO A 25 13.63 -0.79 1.30
C PRO A 25 14.69 -0.72 0.21
N MET A 26 15.26 0.47 0.00
CA MET A 26 16.07 0.77 -1.16
C MET A 26 17.44 1.37 -0.77
N ASP A 27 18.52 0.58 -0.96
CA ASP A 27 19.91 1.05 -0.79
C ASP A 27 20.46 1.75 -2.04
N LEU A 28 19.64 1.96 -3.05
CA LEU A 28 20.03 2.72 -4.22
C LEU A 28 20.15 4.21 -3.90
N PRO A 29 21.18 4.89 -4.39
CA PRO A 29 21.33 6.33 -4.22
C PRO A 29 20.14 7.07 -4.82
N SER A 30 19.57 7.99 -4.09
CA SER A 30 18.40 8.77 -4.52
C SER A 30 18.68 9.63 -5.76
N SER A 31 19.90 10.10 -5.91
CA SER A 31 20.43 10.74 -7.11
C SER A 31 21.93 10.65 -7.02
N PRO A 32 22.63 10.12 -8.03
CA PRO A 32 24.02 9.69 -7.89
C PRO A 32 24.96 10.72 -7.27
N ASP A 33 24.66 11.99 -7.43
CA ASP A 33 25.62 13.04 -7.12
C ASP A 33 25.22 13.98 -5.98
N LYS A 34 24.02 13.82 -5.38
CA LYS A 34 23.51 14.86 -4.48
C LYS A 34 23.46 14.52 -2.99
N PHE A 35 23.44 13.24 -2.64
CA PHE A 35 23.29 12.82 -1.23
C PHE A 35 24.46 11.97 -0.72
N GLY A 36 25.63 12.08 -1.33
CA GLY A 36 26.83 11.37 -0.91
C GLY A 36 26.69 9.84 -0.98
N GLY A 37 25.86 9.33 -1.89
CA GLY A 37 25.60 7.89 -2.02
C GLY A 37 24.72 7.29 -0.93
N ARG A 38 23.97 8.11 -0.18
CA ARG A 38 23.05 7.63 0.85
C ARG A 38 21.88 6.88 0.24
N ALA A 39 21.45 5.84 0.92
CA ALA A 39 20.25 5.07 0.57
C ALA A 39 19.00 5.97 0.55
N LEU A 40 18.11 5.74 -0.43
CA LEU A 40 16.85 6.47 -0.51
C LEU A 40 16.02 6.29 0.76
N THR A 41 15.85 5.04 1.23
CA THR A 41 15.08 4.75 2.45
C THR A 41 15.67 5.46 3.68
N ASP A 42 17.00 5.61 3.80
CA ASP A 42 17.60 6.41 4.89
C ASP A 42 17.14 7.87 4.85
N LEU A 43 17.08 8.47 3.65
CA LEU A 43 16.63 9.85 3.49
C LEU A 43 15.15 10.03 3.86
N LEU A 44 14.32 9.05 3.49
CA LEU A 44 12.90 9.06 3.85
C LEU A 44 12.73 8.95 5.37
N LEU A 45 13.45 8.03 6.01
CA LEU A 45 13.41 7.84 7.46
C LEU A 45 13.91 9.07 8.22
N ASP A 46 15.03 9.69 7.80
CA ASP A 46 15.52 10.93 8.40
C ASP A 46 14.49 12.06 8.29
N THR A 47 13.84 12.17 7.12
CA THR A 47 12.82 13.18 6.89
C THR A 47 11.60 12.93 7.77
N LEU A 48 11.13 11.68 7.86
CA LEU A 48 10.02 11.33 8.76
C LEU A 48 10.36 11.63 10.22
N GLN A 49 11.59 11.32 10.66
CA GLN A 49 12.06 11.62 12.01
C GLN A 49 12.12 13.13 12.30
N GLU A 50 12.60 13.94 11.33
CA GLU A 50 12.65 15.41 11.45
C GLU A 50 11.26 16.00 11.73
N TYR A 51 10.21 15.41 11.14
CA TYR A 51 8.82 15.88 11.28
C TYR A 51 7.99 15.08 12.29
N HIS A 52 8.62 14.23 13.10
CA HIS A 52 7.93 13.34 14.05
C HIS A 52 6.80 12.53 13.42
N ALA A 53 6.99 12.10 12.17
CA ALA A 53 6.04 11.36 11.37
C ALA A 53 6.38 9.86 11.37
N LEU A 54 5.35 8.99 11.38
CA LEU A 54 5.52 7.56 11.28
C LEU A 54 4.93 7.07 9.94
N GLY A 55 5.76 6.41 9.13
CA GLY A 55 5.38 5.88 7.82
C GLY A 55 4.98 4.40 7.86
N THR A 56 4.29 3.96 6.83
CA THR A 56 4.02 2.55 6.53
C THR A 56 4.77 2.17 5.26
N PHE A 57 5.73 1.27 5.36
CA PHE A 57 6.56 0.82 4.25
C PHE A 57 6.01 -0.48 3.67
N ASP A 58 5.52 -0.42 2.44
CA ASP A 58 5.00 -1.57 1.69
C ASP A 58 6.17 -2.19 0.92
N VAL A 59 6.83 -3.16 1.57
CA VAL A 59 8.15 -3.63 1.17
C VAL A 59 8.09 -4.81 0.21
N VAL A 60 9.14 -4.93 -0.60
CA VAL A 60 9.41 -6.10 -1.43
C VAL A 60 10.48 -7.00 -0.78
N GLY A 61 10.49 -8.27 -1.14
CA GLY A 61 11.43 -9.25 -0.58
C GLY A 61 12.80 -9.16 -1.20
N ASP A 62 12.91 -9.44 -2.48
CA ASP A 62 14.18 -9.57 -3.20
C ASP A 62 14.08 -9.03 -4.62
N THR A 63 14.71 -7.89 -4.88
CA THR A 63 14.71 -7.26 -6.19
C THR A 63 15.57 -8.00 -7.22
N SER A 64 16.51 -8.83 -6.79
CA SER A 64 17.30 -9.66 -7.70
C SER A 64 16.48 -10.78 -8.35
N GLU A 65 15.35 -11.14 -7.77
CA GLU A 65 14.40 -12.11 -8.31
C GLU A 65 13.22 -11.45 -9.07
N ASN A 66 13.21 -10.14 -9.23
CA ASN A 66 12.17 -9.45 -9.97
C ASN A 66 12.25 -9.77 -11.46
N TYR A 67 11.12 -10.09 -12.07
CA TYR A 67 11.01 -10.47 -13.50
C TYR A 67 12.05 -11.50 -13.96
N PRO A 68 12.19 -12.64 -13.30
CA PRO A 68 13.24 -13.62 -13.60
C PRO A 68 13.13 -14.23 -15.00
N ASP A 69 11.93 -14.22 -15.57
CA ASP A 69 11.61 -14.73 -16.90
C ASP A 69 12.03 -13.81 -18.05
N MET A 70 12.21 -12.54 -17.81
CA MET A 70 12.57 -11.54 -18.83
C MET A 70 14.01 -11.68 -19.31
N ALA A 71 14.51 -12.87 -19.24
CA ALA A 71 15.86 -13.22 -19.65
C ALA A 71 16.92 -12.27 -19.03
N GLY A 72 16.59 -11.79 -17.87
CA GLY A 72 17.47 -10.95 -17.12
C GLY A 72 17.82 -9.64 -17.82
N LYS A 73 16.97 -9.08 -18.61
CA LYS A 73 17.29 -7.94 -19.47
C LYS A 73 16.60 -6.67 -19.01
N SER A 74 16.98 -6.15 -17.87
CA SER A 74 16.56 -4.83 -17.47
C SER A 74 16.88 -3.78 -18.53
N GLY A 75 16.05 -2.81 -18.65
CA GLY A 75 16.23 -1.73 -19.61
C GLY A 75 16.00 -2.11 -21.06
N GLN A 76 15.45 -3.27 -21.35
CA GLN A 76 15.08 -3.64 -22.71
C GLN A 76 13.83 -2.90 -23.17
N ALA A 77 13.85 -2.43 -24.42
CA ALA A 77 12.74 -1.67 -25.00
C ALA A 77 11.44 -2.48 -25.15
N ASP A 78 11.55 -3.80 -25.13
CA ASP A 78 10.41 -4.71 -25.26
C ASP A 78 9.55 -4.89 -24.00
N TRP A 79 9.89 -4.24 -22.93
CA TRP A 79 9.04 -4.14 -21.72
C TRP A 79 7.91 -3.13 -21.89
N GLY A 80 7.21 -3.17 -23.01
CA GLY A 80 6.10 -2.26 -23.29
C GLY A 80 6.51 -0.79 -23.44
N GLY A 81 7.77 -0.55 -23.83
CA GLY A 81 8.33 0.80 -23.94
C GLY A 81 8.84 1.37 -22.61
N VAL A 82 8.65 0.67 -21.52
CA VAL A 82 9.24 1.02 -20.22
C VAL A 82 10.63 0.44 -20.16
N ARG A 83 11.62 1.30 -20.19
CA ARG A 83 13.03 0.89 -20.20
C ARG A 83 13.45 0.28 -18.87
N TYR A 84 12.87 0.76 -17.79
CA TYR A 84 13.07 0.30 -16.43
C TYR A 84 11.74 0.22 -15.74
N ASP A 85 11.63 -0.72 -14.84
CA ASP A 85 10.63 -0.69 -13.81
C ASP A 85 10.99 0.35 -12.73
N HIS A 86 10.62 0.09 -11.49
CA HIS A 86 11.02 0.88 -10.34
C HIS A 86 12.51 0.75 -10.03
N TYR A 87 13.16 -0.28 -10.52
CA TYR A 87 14.55 -0.62 -10.31
C TYR A 87 15.32 -0.47 -11.64
N PRO A 88 16.24 0.48 -11.77
CA PRO A 88 16.96 0.73 -13.01
C PRO A 88 17.85 -0.44 -13.46
N ASP A 89 18.39 -1.19 -12.51
CA ASP A 89 19.32 -2.29 -12.75
C ASP A 89 18.77 -3.63 -12.26
N ILE A 90 17.52 -3.83 -12.54
CA ILE A 90 16.61 -4.81 -11.97
C ILE A 90 17.11 -6.26 -11.96
N ASN A 91 17.86 -6.67 -12.97
CA ASN A 91 18.21 -8.07 -13.13
C ASN A 91 19.24 -8.58 -12.16
N GLN A 92 19.98 -7.70 -11.57
CA GLN A 92 21.10 -8.04 -10.70
C GLN A 92 21.20 -7.02 -9.59
N ASP A 93 20.11 -6.37 -9.33
CA ASP A 93 20.02 -5.41 -8.26
C ASP A 93 19.94 -6.13 -6.91
N GLY A 94 21.09 -6.29 -6.29
CA GLY A 94 21.20 -6.72 -4.91
C GLY A 94 21.05 -5.59 -3.91
N ARG A 95 20.38 -4.47 -4.26
CA ARG A 95 20.28 -3.27 -3.42
C ARG A 95 18.88 -2.98 -2.92
N GLY A 96 17.85 -3.48 -3.59
CA GLY A 96 16.46 -3.34 -3.19
C GLY A 96 15.92 -4.56 -2.45
N GLY A 97 14.89 -4.34 -1.64
CA GLY A 97 14.17 -5.39 -0.93
C GLY A 97 14.77 -5.78 0.42
N VAL A 98 13.99 -6.52 1.18
CA VAL A 98 14.30 -6.94 2.56
C VAL A 98 15.57 -7.77 2.66
N VAL A 99 15.79 -8.70 1.71
CA VAL A 99 16.94 -9.63 1.72
C VAL A 99 18.28 -8.90 1.70
N HIS A 100 18.34 -7.78 0.99
CA HIS A 100 19.58 -7.03 0.80
C HIS A 100 19.78 -5.88 1.80
N ASN A 101 18.76 -5.58 2.61
CA ASN A 101 18.70 -4.35 3.41
C ASN A 101 18.36 -4.59 4.89
N ASP A 102 18.98 -5.58 5.52
CA ASP A 102 18.77 -5.89 6.96
C ASP A 102 18.86 -4.63 7.85
N ARG A 103 19.84 -3.78 7.61
CA ARG A 103 20.03 -2.55 8.37
C ARG A 103 18.84 -1.59 8.23
N LEU A 104 18.32 -1.42 7.02
CA LEU A 104 17.19 -0.53 6.77
C LEU A 104 15.89 -1.09 7.36
N VAL A 105 15.66 -2.41 7.24
CA VAL A 105 14.50 -3.07 7.85
C VAL A 105 14.52 -2.90 9.37
N ARG A 106 15.66 -3.14 10.02
CA ARG A 106 15.80 -2.93 11.47
C ARG A 106 15.57 -1.47 11.86
N ARG A 107 16.05 -0.53 11.04
CA ARG A 107 15.83 0.88 11.26
C ARG A 107 14.35 1.25 11.18
N ILE A 108 13.62 0.80 10.12
CA ILE A 108 12.18 1.00 9.97
C ILE A 108 11.44 0.52 11.23
N LEU A 109 11.71 -0.72 11.67
CA LEU A 109 11.03 -1.30 12.82
C LEU A 109 11.41 -0.60 14.15
N HIS A 110 12.69 -0.28 14.35
CA HIS A 110 13.18 0.35 15.59
C HIS A 110 12.65 1.79 15.76
N GLU A 111 12.47 2.53 14.68
CA GLU A 111 11.93 3.89 14.68
C GLU A 111 10.38 3.91 14.79
N GLY A 112 9.74 2.74 14.87
CA GLY A 112 8.29 2.60 15.10
C GLY A 112 7.44 2.72 13.83
N HIS A 113 8.05 2.62 12.67
CA HIS A 113 7.32 2.54 11.40
C HIS A 113 6.69 1.16 11.21
N GLN A 114 5.67 1.09 10.35
CA GLN A 114 5.00 -0.16 9.98
C GLN A 114 5.60 -0.75 8.71
N ILE A 115 5.62 -2.09 8.61
CA ILE A 115 5.93 -2.81 7.37
C ILE A 115 4.69 -3.56 6.89
N THR A 116 4.43 -3.51 5.58
CA THR A 116 3.37 -4.24 4.87
C THR A 116 3.93 -4.99 3.67
N ASN A 117 3.14 -5.83 3.02
CA ASN A 117 3.59 -6.81 2.01
C ASN A 117 3.28 -6.37 0.59
N HIS A 118 4.33 -6.02 -0.18
CA HIS A 118 4.23 -5.66 -1.60
C HIS A 118 4.66 -6.79 -2.57
N GLY A 119 4.65 -8.03 -2.07
CA GLY A 119 5.15 -9.21 -2.78
C GLY A 119 6.65 -9.44 -2.58
N TYR A 120 7.07 -10.72 -2.64
CA TYR A 120 8.49 -11.05 -2.47
C TYR A 120 9.32 -10.59 -3.66
N ARG A 121 8.83 -10.82 -4.89
CA ARG A 121 9.54 -10.56 -6.14
C ARG A 121 9.07 -9.30 -6.88
N HIS A 122 8.06 -8.60 -6.36
CA HIS A 122 7.41 -7.48 -7.06
C HIS A 122 6.86 -7.85 -8.46
N VAL A 123 6.42 -9.09 -8.63
CA VAL A 123 5.80 -9.58 -9.87
C VAL A 123 4.32 -9.22 -9.88
N LEU A 124 3.78 -8.88 -11.05
CA LEU A 124 2.37 -8.54 -11.20
C LEU A 124 1.47 -9.73 -10.79
N PHE A 125 0.43 -9.47 -10.02
CA PHE A 125 -0.53 -10.51 -9.62
C PHE A 125 -1.31 -11.08 -10.80
N GLY A 126 -1.44 -10.29 -11.87
CA GLY A 126 -2.04 -10.72 -13.12
C GLY A 126 -1.73 -9.76 -14.26
N LYS A 127 -2.29 -10.01 -15.42
CA LYS A 127 -1.99 -9.29 -16.65
C LYS A 127 -2.45 -7.83 -16.61
N LYS A 128 -1.55 -6.89 -16.96
CA LYS A 128 -1.85 -5.47 -17.14
C LYS A 128 -1.53 -5.04 -18.59
N PRO A 129 -2.45 -5.23 -19.53
CA PRO A 129 -2.13 -5.26 -20.96
C PRO A 129 -1.71 -3.90 -21.55
N PHE A 130 -2.21 -2.79 -21.01
CA PHE A 130 -1.99 -1.48 -21.64
C PHE A 130 -0.62 -0.85 -21.32
N VAL A 131 -0.07 -1.13 -20.15
CA VAL A 131 1.21 -0.52 -19.70
C VAL A 131 2.33 -1.56 -19.67
N TYR A 132 2.02 -2.76 -19.20
CA TYR A 132 2.99 -3.81 -18.91
C TYR A 132 2.63 -5.12 -19.64
N GLY A 133 2.09 -5.02 -20.85
CA GLY A 133 1.56 -6.18 -21.59
C GLY A 133 2.57 -7.28 -21.92
N LYS A 134 3.86 -6.98 -21.84
CA LYS A 134 4.95 -7.94 -22.05
C LYS A 134 5.64 -8.39 -20.77
N ARG A 135 5.22 -7.86 -19.63
CA ARG A 135 5.79 -8.28 -18.34
C ARG A 135 5.20 -9.60 -17.91
N ASP A 136 6.03 -10.36 -17.23
CA ASP A 136 5.55 -11.56 -16.55
C ASP A 136 4.58 -11.22 -15.42
N HIS A 137 3.72 -12.16 -15.14
CA HIS A 137 2.73 -12.08 -14.07
C HIS A 137 2.48 -13.48 -13.54
N PHE A 138 1.88 -13.57 -12.37
CA PHE A 138 1.50 -14.87 -11.82
C PHE A 138 0.33 -15.49 -12.58
N HIS A 139 0.43 -16.79 -12.80
CA HIS A 139 -0.63 -17.59 -13.45
C HIS A 139 -1.47 -18.32 -12.40
N GLY A 140 -2.43 -17.62 -11.83
CA GLY A 140 -3.36 -18.15 -10.82
C GLY A 140 -3.10 -17.66 -9.40
N LEU A 141 -3.94 -18.11 -8.46
CA LEU A 141 -3.97 -17.63 -7.09
C LEU A 141 -2.81 -18.18 -6.24
N ASP A 142 -2.54 -19.49 -6.34
CA ASP A 142 -1.54 -20.16 -5.50
C ASP A 142 -0.13 -19.58 -5.62
N PRO A 143 0.38 -19.24 -6.83
CA PRO A 143 1.68 -18.57 -6.95
C PRO A 143 1.72 -17.18 -6.30
N VAL A 144 0.63 -16.41 -6.33
CA VAL A 144 0.53 -15.11 -5.64
C VAL A 144 0.60 -15.32 -4.12
N VAL A 145 -0.18 -16.25 -3.59
CA VAL A 145 -0.18 -16.57 -2.16
C VAL A 145 1.20 -17.09 -1.70
N ALA A 146 1.85 -17.91 -2.51
CA ALA A 146 3.19 -18.41 -2.21
C ALA A 146 4.23 -17.28 -2.15
N ASP A 147 4.18 -16.32 -3.06
CA ASP A 147 5.06 -15.15 -3.08
C ASP A 147 4.85 -14.25 -1.86
N LEU A 148 3.59 -13.96 -1.53
CA LEU A 148 3.23 -13.19 -0.32
C LEU A 148 3.67 -13.92 0.96
N THR A 149 3.47 -15.24 1.02
CA THR A 149 3.85 -16.08 2.17
C THR A 149 5.36 -16.07 2.35
N ARG A 150 6.13 -16.11 1.27
CA ARG A 150 7.60 -16.08 1.33
C ARG A 150 8.11 -14.81 2.03
N LEU A 151 7.57 -13.64 1.68
CA LEU A 151 7.92 -12.39 2.34
C LEU A 151 7.45 -12.35 3.80
N HIS A 152 6.23 -12.81 4.06
CA HIS A 152 5.68 -12.89 5.41
C HIS A 152 6.57 -13.74 6.34
N THR A 153 6.93 -14.92 5.88
CA THR A 153 7.80 -15.84 6.63
C THR A 153 9.18 -15.24 6.87
N LEU A 154 9.76 -14.60 5.86
CA LEU A 154 11.05 -13.91 5.99
C LEU A 154 11.02 -12.86 7.11
N LEU A 155 10.00 -11.98 7.13
CA LEU A 155 9.87 -10.95 8.16
C LEU A 155 9.64 -11.58 9.55
N GLN A 156 8.80 -12.60 9.63
CA GLN A 156 8.50 -13.28 10.89
C GLN A 156 9.72 -14.01 11.48
N GLU A 157 10.44 -14.78 10.66
CA GLU A 157 11.57 -15.57 11.12
C GLU A 157 12.80 -14.72 11.44
N THR A 158 13.06 -13.67 10.64
CA THR A 158 14.27 -12.85 10.79
C THR A 158 14.11 -11.72 11.81
N TYR A 159 12.92 -11.13 11.90
CA TYR A 159 12.68 -9.92 12.70
C TYR A 159 11.60 -10.11 13.78
N GLY A 160 10.93 -11.24 13.82
CA GLY A 160 9.79 -11.46 14.73
C GLY A 160 8.58 -10.61 14.39
N TYR A 161 8.51 -10.07 13.16
CA TYR A 161 7.48 -9.12 12.73
C TYR A 161 6.41 -9.82 11.90
N THR A 162 5.14 -9.59 12.28
CA THR A 162 3.97 -10.17 11.58
C THR A 162 3.25 -9.10 10.80
N MET A 163 3.25 -9.20 9.49
CA MET A 163 2.50 -8.28 8.62
C MET A 163 1.00 -8.62 8.63
N THR A 164 0.17 -7.61 8.54
CA THR A 164 -1.30 -7.72 8.58
C THR A 164 -1.99 -7.14 7.34
N MET A 165 -1.22 -6.53 6.44
CA MET A 165 -1.71 -5.83 5.25
C MET A 165 -0.77 -6.03 4.08
N GLY A 166 -1.27 -5.78 2.86
CA GLY A 166 -0.46 -5.72 1.66
C GLY A 166 -1.15 -4.94 0.55
N ARG A 167 -0.35 -4.53 -0.41
CA ARG A 167 -0.78 -3.88 -1.65
C ARG A 167 -0.24 -4.65 -2.83
N PRO A 168 -1.06 -4.95 -3.86
CA PRO A 168 -0.55 -5.66 -5.02
C PRO A 168 0.38 -4.75 -5.85
N PRO A 169 1.50 -5.27 -6.37
CA PRO A 169 2.36 -4.52 -7.26
C PRO A 169 1.57 -3.85 -8.39
N HIS A 170 1.81 -2.56 -8.61
CA HIS A 170 1.12 -1.73 -9.61
C HIS A 170 -0.41 -1.69 -9.47
N TYR A 171 -0.98 -1.99 -8.31
CA TYR A 171 -2.44 -2.09 -8.10
C TYR A 171 -3.12 -3.08 -9.07
N VAL A 172 -2.47 -4.18 -9.40
CA VAL A 172 -3.05 -5.21 -10.27
C VAL A 172 -3.90 -6.16 -9.44
N ASP A 173 -5.21 -5.94 -9.48
CA ASP A 173 -6.18 -6.70 -8.67
C ASP A 173 -6.64 -8.01 -9.30
N LYS A 174 -6.62 -8.12 -10.62
CA LYS A 174 -7.12 -9.30 -11.33
C LYS A 174 -6.05 -10.37 -11.40
N ILE A 175 -6.39 -11.56 -10.91
CA ILE A 175 -5.56 -12.77 -10.99
C ILE A 175 -6.21 -13.73 -11.99
N GLU A 176 -5.42 -14.49 -12.74
CA GLU A 176 -5.93 -15.49 -13.66
C GLU A 176 -6.78 -16.55 -12.94
N GLY A 177 -7.78 -17.11 -13.67
CA GLY A 177 -8.73 -18.05 -13.08
C GLY A 177 -9.95 -17.39 -12.44
N GLY A 178 -10.11 -16.06 -12.60
CA GLY A 178 -11.26 -15.31 -12.06
C GLY A 178 -11.08 -14.85 -10.61
N PHE A 179 -9.89 -14.98 -10.07
CA PHE A 179 -9.53 -14.53 -8.74
C PHE A 179 -9.12 -13.04 -8.73
N THR A 180 -8.98 -12.51 -7.53
CA THR A 180 -8.56 -11.14 -7.26
C THR A 180 -7.50 -11.10 -6.16
N SER A 181 -6.83 -9.96 -5.99
CA SER A 181 -5.93 -9.73 -4.86
C SER A 181 -6.62 -9.90 -3.50
N TYR A 182 -7.93 -9.64 -3.42
CA TYR A 182 -8.71 -9.90 -2.21
C TYR A 182 -8.75 -11.38 -1.83
N ASP A 183 -8.82 -12.28 -2.82
CA ASP A 183 -8.80 -13.73 -2.56
C ASP A 183 -7.44 -14.17 -2.02
N ALA A 184 -6.35 -13.59 -2.53
CA ALA A 184 -5.00 -13.83 -2.01
C ALA A 184 -4.84 -13.30 -0.58
N TYR A 185 -5.28 -12.06 -0.33
CA TYR A 185 -5.17 -11.45 0.99
C TYR A 185 -6.06 -12.13 2.03
N ASP A 186 -7.25 -12.60 1.64
CA ASP A 186 -8.10 -13.40 2.55
C ASP A 186 -7.39 -14.69 3.00
N GLN A 187 -6.65 -15.36 2.12
CA GLN A 187 -5.85 -16.54 2.50
C GLN A 187 -4.70 -16.19 3.44
N MET A 188 -4.09 -15.02 3.27
CA MET A 188 -3.04 -14.52 4.16
C MET A 188 -3.57 -13.96 5.48
N GLY A 189 -4.89 -13.73 5.61
CA GLY A 189 -5.47 -13.00 6.73
C GLY A 189 -5.13 -11.49 6.70
N TYR A 190 -4.83 -10.96 5.54
CA TYR A 190 -4.44 -9.58 5.32
C TYR A 190 -5.61 -8.67 4.96
N LEU A 191 -5.40 -7.38 5.22
CA LEU A 191 -6.15 -6.30 4.59
C LEU A 191 -5.50 -5.88 3.28
N TYR A 192 -6.32 -5.55 2.29
CA TYR A 192 -5.87 -4.81 1.12
C TYR A 192 -5.57 -3.36 1.54
N LEU A 193 -4.32 -2.96 1.45
CA LEU A 193 -3.87 -1.60 1.71
C LEU A 193 -4.04 -0.75 0.44
N ALA A 194 -5.02 0.14 0.45
CA ALA A 194 -5.24 1.12 -0.61
C ALA A 194 -4.79 2.52 -0.18
N ALA A 195 -4.94 3.49 -1.06
CA ALA A 195 -4.74 4.89 -0.75
C ALA A 195 -5.89 5.71 -1.32
N ALA A 196 -6.33 6.71 -0.56
CA ALA A 196 -7.34 7.67 -0.98
C ALA A 196 -6.74 8.90 -1.66
N PHE A 197 -5.44 9.16 -1.44
CA PHE A 197 -4.70 10.26 -2.06
C PHE A 197 -3.41 9.73 -2.69
N ASP A 198 -3.21 10.05 -4.00
CA ASP A 198 -1.98 9.73 -4.72
C ASP A 198 -0.96 10.86 -4.51
N GLY A 199 0.15 10.53 -3.86
CA GLY A 199 1.26 11.45 -3.62
C GLY A 199 2.17 11.69 -4.82
N ALA A 200 1.92 11.04 -5.97
CA ALA A 200 2.53 11.25 -7.27
C ALA A 200 4.05 11.03 -7.39
N GLY A 201 4.70 10.44 -6.39
CA GLY A 201 6.16 10.19 -6.41
C GLY A 201 6.64 9.22 -7.50
N TRP A 202 5.72 8.51 -8.13
CA TRP A 202 5.96 7.57 -9.24
C TRP A 202 5.92 8.24 -10.62
N LEU A 203 5.33 9.43 -10.74
CA LEU A 203 4.99 10.06 -12.02
C LEU A 203 6.25 10.60 -12.73
N PRO A 204 6.57 10.14 -13.96
CA PRO A 204 7.65 10.71 -14.74
C PRO A 204 7.18 11.97 -15.47
N ILE A 205 7.92 13.06 -15.33
CA ILE A 205 7.69 14.29 -16.09
C ILE A 205 8.96 14.64 -16.85
N HIS A 206 8.83 14.93 -18.14
CA HIS A 206 9.95 15.19 -19.01
C HIS A 206 9.98 16.67 -19.45
N HIS A 207 11.08 17.33 -19.14
CA HIS A 207 11.44 18.66 -19.63
C HIS A 207 12.81 18.62 -20.34
N ASN A 208 13.30 19.78 -20.76
CA ASN A 208 14.55 19.88 -21.50
C ASN A 208 15.78 19.46 -20.69
N THR A 209 15.74 19.66 -19.38
CA THR A 209 16.81 19.29 -18.47
C THR A 209 16.33 18.32 -17.38
N VAL A 210 17.26 17.55 -16.82
CA VAL A 210 16.99 16.67 -15.67
C VAL A 210 16.51 17.48 -14.46
N GLN A 211 17.07 18.68 -14.26
CA GLN A 211 16.71 19.55 -13.16
C GLN A 211 15.26 20.06 -13.29
N GLU A 212 14.87 20.55 -14.45
CA GLU A 212 13.49 20.99 -14.72
C GLU A 212 12.49 19.84 -14.57
N SER A 213 12.84 18.66 -15.06
CA SER A 213 12.03 17.45 -14.92
C SER A 213 11.83 17.09 -13.44
N LEU A 214 12.90 17.09 -12.65
CA LEU A 214 12.83 16.80 -11.22
C LEU A 214 11.99 17.85 -10.46
N GLN A 215 12.14 19.13 -10.78
CA GLN A 215 11.32 20.19 -10.17
C GLN A 215 9.84 20.03 -10.50
N ALA A 216 9.51 19.66 -11.73
CA ALA A 216 8.13 19.40 -12.14
C ALA A 216 7.54 18.16 -11.43
N GLU A 217 8.34 17.12 -11.25
CA GLU A 217 7.94 15.92 -10.50
C GLU A 217 7.70 16.23 -9.01
N ILE A 218 8.55 17.03 -8.39
CA ILE A 218 8.35 17.51 -7.00
C ILE A 218 7.09 18.37 -6.91
N ALA A 219 6.88 19.28 -7.86
CA ALA A 219 5.67 20.09 -7.91
C ALA A 219 4.41 19.22 -8.06
N ALA A 220 4.46 18.16 -8.87
CA ALA A 220 3.35 17.21 -9.02
C ALA A 220 3.02 16.47 -7.72
N MET A 221 4.00 16.27 -6.83
CA MET A 221 3.76 15.70 -5.49
C MET A 221 3.10 16.71 -4.53
N VAL A 222 3.50 17.97 -4.57
CA VAL A 222 3.15 18.98 -3.56
C VAL A 222 1.91 19.78 -3.92
N GLU A 223 1.81 20.25 -5.15
CA GLU A 223 0.75 21.15 -5.58
C GLU A 223 -0.67 20.58 -5.50
N PRO A 224 -0.95 19.29 -5.80
CA PRO A 224 -2.28 18.72 -5.59
C PRO A 224 -2.70 18.72 -4.12
N MET A 225 -1.78 18.38 -3.22
CA MET A 225 -2.01 18.39 -1.77
C MET A 225 -2.27 19.81 -1.26
N LYS A 226 -1.46 20.76 -1.70
CA LYS A 226 -1.60 22.19 -1.37
C LYS A 226 -2.96 22.71 -1.80
N ARG A 227 -3.35 22.49 -3.06
CA ARG A 227 -4.67 22.91 -3.57
C ARG A 227 -5.83 22.28 -2.80
N ALA A 228 -5.72 21.01 -2.43
CA ALA A 228 -6.74 20.34 -1.63
C ALA A 228 -6.92 21.02 -0.26
N LEU A 229 -5.82 21.27 0.44
CA LEU A 229 -5.82 21.88 1.77
C LEU A 229 -6.17 23.37 1.75
N GLU A 230 -5.83 24.11 0.69
CA GLU A 230 -6.27 25.50 0.49
C GLU A 230 -7.78 25.59 0.24
N ALA A 231 -8.35 24.63 -0.47
CA ALA A 231 -9.79 24.57 -0.74
C ALA A 231 -10.60 24.12 0.49
N ASP A 232 -10.07 23.14 1.22
CA ASP A 232 -10.64 22.61 2.45
C ASP A 232 -9.51 22.14 3.38
N PRO A 233 -9.26 22.83 4.50
CA PRO A 233 -8.24 22.42 5.47
C PRO A 233 -8.42 21.00 6.02
N ASP A 234 -9.59 20.39 5.91
CA ASP A 234 -9.91 19.04 6.37
C ASP A 234 -9.96 18.00 5.22
N ALA A 235 -9.59 18.40 4.00
CA ALA A 235 -9.67 17.56 2.80
C ALA A 235 -8.97 16.21 2.92
N LEU A 236 -7.90 16.12 3.73
CA LEU A 236 -7.09 14.92 3.87
C LEU A 236 -7.35 14.14 5.17
N VAL A 237 -8.33 14.57 5.97
CA VAL A 237 -8.63 13.94 7.27
C VAL A 237 -8.88 12.44 7.12
N GLY A 238 -8.13 11.65 7.88
CA GLY A 238 -8.24 10.19 7.91
C GLY A 238 -7.76 9.46 6.67
N GLN A 239 -7.18 10.14 5.68
CA GLN A 239 -6.77 9.50 4.43
C GLN A 239 -5.42 8.78 4.54
N ILE A 240 -5.27 7.73 3.71
CA ILE A 240 -3.99 7.09 3.43
C ILE A 240 -3.44 7.71 2.15
N ILE A 241 -2.20 8.21 2.22
CA ILE A 241 -1.49 8.87 1.13
C ILE A 241 -0.45 7.89 0.58
N PHE A 242 -0.49 7.65 -0.73
CA PHE A 242 0.49 6.82 -1.43
C PHE A 242 1.75 7.60 -1.75
N GLN A 243 2.91 6.97 -1.53
CA GLN A 243 4.22 7.42 -1.97
C GLN A 243 5.09 6.23 -2.40
N LYS A 244 6.29 6.51 -2.89
CA LYS A 244 7.28 5.50 -3.25
C LYS A 244 8.51 5.54 -2.34
N ASP A 245 9.04 4.35 -2.08
CA ASP A 245 10.42 4.14 -1.64
C ASP A 245 11.20 3.50 -2.80
N GLY A 246 11.35 4.26 -3.88
CA GLY A 246 11.96 3.78 -5.12
C GLY A 246 12.10 4.87 -6.18
N TYR A 247 12.68 4.48 -7.31
CA TYR A 247 12.77 5.36 -8.48
C TYR A 247 11.41 5.49 -9.17
N ASN A 248 11.14 6.66 -9.73
CA ASN A 248 10.08 6.78 -10.72
C ASN A 248 10.50 6.17 -12.06
N MET A 249 9.56 6.09 -13.00
CA MET A 249 9.82 5.50 -14.33
C MET A 249 10.85 6.26 -15.16
N SER A 250 11.33 7.41 -14.71
CA SER A 250 12.41 8.20 -15.32
C SER A 250 13.74 8.12 -14.57
N ARG A 251 13.89 7.15 -13.67
CA ARG A 251 15.08 6.94 -12.82
C ARG A 251 15.41 8.12 -11.91
N ARG A 252 14.40 8.87 -11.50
CA ARG A 252 14.56 9.93 -10.53
C ARG A 252 13.85 9.59 -9.24
N THR A 253 14.24 10.26 -8.17
CA THR A 253 13.68 10.06 -6.83
C THR A 253 13.07 11.35 -6.31
N PRO A 254 11.95 11.84 -6.91
CA PRO A 254 11.34 13.08 -6.46
C PRO A 254 10.90 13.01 -5.00
N VAL A 255 10.61 11.81 -4.48
CA VAL A 255 10.20 11.60 -3.09
C VAL A 255 11.27 12.03 -2.10
N ALA A 256 12.56 11.83 -2.42
CA ALA A 256 13.67 12.29 -1.58
C ALA A 256 13.66 13.80 -1.29
N PHE A 257 13.00 14.57 -2.14
CA PHE A 257 12.92 16.04 -2.01
C PHE A 257 11.50 16.52 -1.69
N GLY A 258 10.49 15.89 -2.29
CA GLY A 258 9.10 16.29 -2.18
C GLY A 258 8.46 15.88 -0.86
N LEU A 259 8.92 14.79 -0.23
CA LEU A 259 8.40 14.32 1.06
C LEU A 259 8.49 15.40 2.13
N LYS A 260 9.65 16.07 2.24
CA LYS A 260 9.83 17.17 3.19
C LYS A 260 8.78 18.26 3.00
N GLN A 261 8.56 18.70 1.76
CA GLN A 261 7.58 19.74 1.44
C GLN A 261 6.14 19.29 1.73
N GLN A 262 5.82 18.01 1.50
CA GLN A 262 4.51 17.47 1.87
C GLN A 262 4.30 17.43 3.39
N LEU A 263 5.32 17.03 4.16
CA LEU A 263 5.25 17.02 5.62
C LEU A 263 5.18 18.42 6.20
N GLU A 264 5.96 19.39 5.67
CA GLU A 264 5.85 20.81 6.03
C GLU A 264 4.43 21.35 5.80
N LEU A 265 3.88 21.04 4.64
CA LEU A 265 2.53 21.44 4.28
C LEU A 265 1.48 20.83 5.22
N LEU A 266 1.52 19.52 5.44
CA LEU A 266 0.61 18.82 6.36
C LEU A 266 0.71 19.41 7.77
N GLN A 267 1.93 19.61 8.28
CA GLN A 267 2.16 20.16 9.61
C GLN A 267 1.66 21.61 9.74
N SER A 268 1.79 22.44 8.69
CA SER A 268 1.29 23.81 8.67
C SER A 268 -0.24 23.90 8.79
N TYR A 269 -0.95 22.85 8.38
CA TYR A 269 -2.39 22.69 8.58
C TYR A 269 -2.75 21.91 9.84
N GLY A 270 -1.76 21.55 10.67
CA GLY A 270 -1.97 20.84 11.94
C GLY A 270 -2.19 19.35 11.80
N TYR A 271 -1.82 18.74 10.68
CA TYR A 271 -1.91 17.29 10.50
C TYR A 271 -0.76 16.56 11.21
N ARG A 272 -1.09 15.39 11.78
CA ARG A 272 -0.13 14.39 12.24
C ARG A 272 -0.08 13.24 11.22
N VAL A 273 1.11 12.66 11.04
CA VAL A 273 1.31 11.49 10.19
C VAL A 273 1.62 10.28 11.08
N VAL A 274 0.80 9.24 10.98
CA VAL A 274 0.90 8.01 11.77
C VAL A 274 0.96 6.80 10.86
N THR A 275 1.25 5.62 11.40
CA THR A 275 1.15 4.37 10.61
C THR A 275 -0.31 4.04 10.31
N VAL A 276 -0.55 3.23 9.27
CA VAL A 276 -1.90 2.75 8.94
C VAL A 276 -2.48 1.93 10.10
N GLU A 277 -1.65 1.13 10.77
CA GLU A 277 -2.08 0.34 11.92
C GLU A 277 -2.54 1.23 13.08
N GLN A 278 -1.79 2.30 13.41
CA GLN A 278 -2.19 3.27 14.42
C GLN A 278 -3.46 4.00 14.00
N LEU A 279 -3.55 4.43 12.72
CA LEU A 279 -4.75 5.08 12.20
C LEU A 279 -5.99 4.21 12.40
N MET A 280 -5.89 2.90 12.14
CA MET A 280 -6.97 1.94 12.35
C MET A 280 -7.24 1.62 13.83
N ALA A 281 -6.21 1.65 14.67
CA ALA A 281 -6.36 1.37 16.10
C ALA A 281 -7.04 2.54 16.84
N ASP A 282 -6.68 3.77 16.49
CA ASP A 282 -7.15 4.96 17.17
C ASP A 282 -8.51 5.44 16.68
N TYR A 283 -8.81 5.21 15.38
CA TYR A 283 -10.02 5.72 14.73
C TYR A 283 -10.87 4.59 14.15
N SER A 284 -12.05 4.95 13.63
CA SER A 284 -12.92 3.96 13.01
C SER A 284 -12.29 3.43 11.70
N PRO A 285 -12.24 2.10 11.56
CA PRO A 285 -11.79 1.48 10.31
C PRO A 285 -12.79 1.64 9.16
N PHE A 286 -13.99 2.14 9.46
CA PHE A 286 -15.00 2.44 8.46
C PHE A 286 -14.88 3.91 8.05
N ALA A 287 -14.90 4.17 6.75
CA ALA A 287 -14.72 5.52 6.22
C ALA A 287 -15.93 6.43 6.47
N ASP A 288 -17.09 5.85 6.75
CA ASP A 288 -18.39 6.52 6.84
C ASP A 288 -19.06 6.39 8.20
N VAL A 289 -18.47 5.71 9.17
CA VAL A 289 -19.05 5.47 10.50
C VAL A 289 -17.99 5.68 11.58
N GLY A 290 -18.26 6.63 12.47
CA GLY A 290 -17.40 6.92 13.63
C GLY A 290 -17.55 5.91 14.76
N ARG A 291 -16.58 5.85 15.67
CA ARG A 291 -16.67 4.99 16.86
C ARG A 291 -17.74 5.44 17.84
N GLU A 292 -18.11 6.71 17.79
CA GLU A 292 -19.16 7.33 18.58
C GLU A 292 -20.58 6.93 18.13
N GLU A 293 -20.71 6.33 16.94
CA GLU A 293 -22.01 5.95 16.41
C GLU A 293 -22.71 4.88 17.28
N PRO A 294 -24.01 5.05 17.58
CA PRO A 294 -24.75 4.07 18.36
C PRO A 294 -24.70 2.68 17.74
N GLY A 295 -24.19 1.71 18.49
CA GLY A 295 -24.10 0.34 18.02
C GLY A 295 -22.84 -0.01 17.25
N PHE A 296 -21.84 0.89 17.15
CA PHE A 296 -20.57 0.65 16.47
C PHE A 296 -19.94 -0.70 16.85
N GLU A 297 -19.84 -1.03 18.15
CA GLU A 297 -19.28 -2.30 18.62
C GLU A 297 -20.07 -3.52 18.13
N LYS A 298 -21.40 -3.39 17.99
CA LYS A 298 -22.25 -4.45 17.43
C LYS A 298 -22.00 -4.63 15.93
N LEU A 299 -21.79 -3.53 15.20
CA LEU A 299 -21.44 -3.55 13.77
C LEU A 299 -20.08 -4.20 13.56
N VAL A 300 -19.08 -3.85 14.37
CA VAL A 300 -17.76 -4.49 14.37
C VAL A 300 -17.87 -5.99 14.66
N ALA A 301 -18.64 -6.36 15.68
CA ALA A 301 -18.86 -7.77 16.02
C ALA A 301 -19.57 -8.53 14.88
N LEU A 302 -20.52 -7.90 14.21
CA LEU A 302 -21.22 -8.48 13.06
C LEU A 302 -20.27 -8.73 11.89
N GLN A 303 -19.39 -7.80 11.60
CA GLN A 303 -18.33 -7.95 10.57
C GLN A 303 -17.40 -9.12 10.92
N LYS A 304 -16.90 -9.17 12.15
CA LYS A 304 -16.01 -10.24 12.63
C LYS A 304 -16.63 -11.64 12.50
N THR A 305 -17.96 -11.74 12.62
CA THR A 305 -18.69 -13.01 12.47
C THR A 305 -18.99 -13.37 11.01
N ARG A 306 -18.43 -12.67 10.04
CA ARG A 306 -18.71 -12.83 8.61
C ARG A 306 -20.17 -12.57 8.21
N GLY A 307 -20.88 -11.76 9.00
CA GLY A 307 -22.27 -11.45 8.71
C GLY A 307 -22.42 -10.56 7.48
N ILE A 308 -21.57 -9.57 7.35
CA ILE A 308 -21.55 -8.63 6.23
C ILE A 308 -20.09 -8.38 5.86
N VAL A 309 -19.71 -8.55 4.61
CA VAL A 309 -18.37 -8.26 4.09
C VAL A 309 -18.52 -7.31 2.91
N PHE A 310 -18.03 -6.08 3.07
CA PHE A 310 -17.95 -5.11 2.00
C PHE A 310 -16.58 -5.18 1.32
N SER A 311 -16.54 -4.89 0.03
CA SER A 311 -15.28 -4.83 -0.75
C SER A 311 -14.46 -3.57 -0.48
N ASP A 312 -15.07 -2.59 0.18
CA ASP A 312 -14.44 -1.37 0.68
C ASP A 312 -14.61 -1.28 2.22
N ASN A 313 -14.09 -0.22 2.82
CA ASN A 313 -14.20 -0.01 4.26
C ASN A 313 -15.39 0.90 4.65
N ARG A 314 -16.52 0.82 3.93
CA ARG A 314 -17.74 1.57 4.21
C ARG A 314 -18.83 0.65 4.72
N LEU A 315 -19.56 1.07 5.73
CA LEU A 315 -20.74 0.35 6.25
C LEU A 315 -22.04 0.75 5.55
N ARG A 316 -22.09 1.93 4.95
CA ARG A 316 -23.26 2.45 4.20
C ARG A 316 -24.57 2.34 4.98
N LEU A 317 -24.55 2.77 6.24
CA LEU A 317 -25.71 2.64 7.14
C LEU A 317 -26.96 3.36 6.63
N ASP A 318 -26.77 4.43 5.86
CA ASP A 318 -27.84 5.26 5.30
C ASP A 318 -28.27 4.83 3.89
N ASP A 319 -27.57 3.84 3.28
CA ASP A 319 -27.94 3.35 1.96
C ASP A 319 -29.18 2.46 2.06
N PRO A 320 -30.18 2.61 1.15
CA PRO A 320 -31.33 1.73 1.13
C PRO A 320 -30.94 0.29 0.78
N MET A 321 -31.42 -0.66 1.55
CA MET A 321 -31.22 -2.09 1.29
C MET A 321 -32.46 -2.67 0.59
N THR A 322 -32.26 -3.44 -0.46
CA THR A 322 -33.34 -4.17 -1.12
C THR A 322 -33.73 -5.42 -0.32
N TRP A 323 -34.99 -5.89 -0.49
CA TRP A 323 -35.41 -7.16 0.08
C TRP A 323 -34.56 -8.35 -0.38
N GLY A 324 -34.04 -8.30 -1.59
CA GLY A 324 -33.13 -9.33 -2.11
C GLY A 324 -31.80 -9.38 -1.38
N GLU A 325 -31.18 -8.23 -1.13
CA GLU A 325 -29.94 -8.12 -0.35
C GLU A 325 -30.15 -8.60 1.10
N LEU A 326 -31.24 -8.18 1.72
CA LEU A 326 -31.59 -8.66 3.05
C LEU A 326 -31.81 -10.18 3.09
N ALA A 327 -32.50 -10.73 2.11
CA ALA A 327 -32.72 -12.17 2.00
C ALA A 327 -31.41 -12.94 1.85
N MET A 328 -30.48 -12.44 0.99
CA MET A 328 -29.14 -13.04 0.82
C MET A 328 -28.31 -13.01 2.11
N LEU A 329 -28.42 -11.95 2.90
CA LEU A 329 -27.78 -11.84 4.22
C LEU A 329 -28.33 -12.83 5.24
N LEU A 330 -29.62 -13.07 5.22
CA LEU A 330 -30.31 -13.93 6.19
C LEU A 330 -30.29 -15.43 5.81
N ALA A 331 -30.21 -15.74 4.51
CA ALA A 331 -30.28 -17.11 4.02
C ALA A 331 -29.25 -18.08 4.68
N PRO A 332 -27.96 -17.74 4.79
CA PRO A 332 -26.99 -18.64 5.41
C PRO A 332 -27.28 -18.89 6.90
N ARG A 333 -27.92 -17.94 7.60
CA ARG A 333 -28.29 -18.07 9.01
C ARG A 333 -29.53 -18.91 9.18
N ALA A 334 -30.52 -18.78 8.32
CA ALA A 334 -31.70 -19.62 8.31
C ALA A 334 -31.33 -21.11 8.08
N GLU A 335 -30.41 -21.40 7.19
CA GLU A 335 -29.90 -22.75 7.00
C GLU A 335 -29.11 -23.29 8.20
N ALA A 336 -28.29 -22.44 8.84
CA ALA A 336 -27.54 -22.85 10.04
C ALA A 336 -28.47 -23.14 11.24
N ILE A 337 -29.53 -22.36 11.40
CA ILE A 337 -30.55 -22.56 12.41
C ILE A 337 -31.33 -23.83 12.09
N GLY A 338 -31.76 -24.03 10.83
CA GLY A 338 -32.45 -25.23 10.38
C GLY A 338 -31.65 -26.51 10.63
N ARG A 339 -30.35 -26.50 10.37
CA ARG A 339 -29.43 -27.63 10.66
C ARG A 339 -29.26 -27.90 12.16
N ARG A 340 -29.28 -26.88 13.01
CA ARG A 340 -29.24 -27.06 14.47
C ARG A 340 -30.52 -27.63 15.01
N VAL A 341 -31.68 -27.18 14.55
CA VAL A 341 -33.00 -27.69 14.96
C VAL A 341 -33.18 -29.13 14.49
N ALA A 342 -32.73 -29.48 13.30
CA ALA A 342 -32.80 -30.86 12.79
C ALA A 342 -31.89 -31.84 13.55
N LYS A 343 -30.88 -31.38 14.26
CA LYS A 343 -29.98 -32.20 15.11
C LYS A 343 -30.54 -32.42 16.54
N ILE A 344 -31.57 -31.68 16.92
CA ILE A 344 -32.21 -31.76 18.25
C ILE A 344 -33.48 -32.60 18.19
N ARG A 345 -33.96 -32.94 16.99
CA ARG A 345 -35.03 -33.92 16.74
C ARG A 345 -34.43 -35.27 16.39
#